data_d36498e25a1f0ecdefe50e6fabc6e2b0
#
_entry.id   d36498e25a1f0ecdefe50e6fabc6e2b0
#
_cell.length_a   1.000
_cell.length_b   1.000
_cell.length_c   1.000
_cell.angle_alpha   90.00
_cell.angle_beta   90.00
_cell.angle_gamma   90.00
#
_symmetry.space_group_name_H-M   'P 1'
#
loop_
_entity.id
_entity.type
_entity.pdbx_description
1 polymer ?
#
loop_
_entity_poly.entity_id
_entity_poly.type
_entity_poly.pdbx_seq_one_letter_code
_entity_poly.pdbx_strand_id
1 'polypeptide(L)'
;MKGQRMDGATNPGPLAGVRVVELAGIGPGPFAAMLLADLGADVVRVDRPGAGPLSIEPAYDVTNRNKRSVLVDLKSPEGPGQVLGLVERAQLLIEGYRPGVAERLGVGPDACLARNPALVYGRMTGWGQDGPLAARAGHDIGYTALAGTLGMIGDPDGPPAIPANLLGDYAGGSLYLVVGLLAALHHARETGAGQVVDAAVVDGAAHLTSMLWGLLAAGRWQDRRGVNLLDGGAPCYAVYAASDGGHLAVGALEPQFYAEFSKLVGLEPDAPGQFDVPRWPELRARIAARFATRTLAEWTTVFDGTDACVEPVLSMREAAGHPHLAARGTYTQVDGVTQPAPAPRFSATPGTLRRPPARPGADTAEVARDWGVPALAPR
;
A
#
# COMPACT_ATOMS: atom_id res chain seq x y z
N MET A 1 -13.43 -23.27 -15.23
CA MET A 1 -12.94 -23.47 -13.88
C MET A 1 -14.08 -23.15 -12.93
N LYS A 2 -14.45 -24.08 -12.03
CA LYS A 2 -15.59 -23.90 -11.12
C LYS A 2 -15.20 -22.87 -10.06
N GLY A 3 -16.04 -21.84 -9.88
CA GLY A 3 -15.87 -20.86 -8.81
C GLY A 3 -15.80 -21.57 -7.46
N GLN A 4 -14.74 -21.32 -6.71
CA GLN A 4 -14.64 -21.77 -5.33
C GLN A 4 -15.77 -21.11 -4.56
N ARG A 5 -16.76 -21.91 -4.15
CA ARG A 5 -17.72 -21.51 -3.12
C ARG A 5 -16.92 -21.25 -1.85
N MET A 6 -17.22 -20.15 -1.19
CA MET A 6 -16.69 -19.81 0.13
C MET A 6 -17.26 -20.79 1.15
N ASP A 7 -16.63 -21.97 1.26
CA ASP A 7 -16.99 -22.92 2.30
C ASP A 7 -16.46 -22.41 3.65
N GLY A 8 -17.39 -22.26 4.59
CA GLY A 8 -17.20 -21.67 5.91
C GLY A 8 -16.29 -22.47 6.84
N ALA A 9 -15.00 -22.42 6.62
CA ALA A 9 -14.02 -22.76 7.64
C ALA A 9 -13.54 -21.43 8.24
N THR A 10 -14.07 -21.12 9.40
CA THR A 10 -13.80 -19.90 10.17
C THR A 10 -12.39 -19.95 10.75
N ASN A 11 -11.39 -19.65 9.95
CA ASN A 11 -10.14 -19.14 10.52
C ASN A 11 -10.22 -17.61 10.46
N PRO A 12 -10.48 -16.95 11.60
CA PRO A 12 -10.90 -15.56 11.62
C PRO A 12 -9.78 -14.55 11.39
N GLY A 13 -8.56 -14.98 11.00
CA GLY A 13 -7.40 -14.11 10.84
C GLY A 13 -6.77 -13.68 12.19
N PRO A 14 -5.55 -13.08 12.16
CA PRO A 14 -4.83 -12.72 13.39
C PRO A 14 -5.48 -11.55 14.17
N LEU A 15 -6.35 -10.77 13.53
CA LEU A 15 -7.08 -9.66 14.15
C LEU A 15 -8.54 -10.00 14.49
N ALA A 16 -8.88 -11.27 14.60
CA ALA A 16 -10.20 -11.68 15.03
C ALA A 16 -10.58 -11.03 16.37
N GLY A 17 -11.79 -10.51 16.43
CA GLY A 17 -12.33 -9.81 17.62
C GLY A 17 -11.85 -8.35 17.75
N VAL A 18 -10.99 -7.85 16.86
CA VAL A 18 -10.67 -6.43 16.78
C VAL A 18 -11.76 -5.72 15.97
N ARG A 19 -12.37 -4.71 16.57
CA ARG A 19 -13.37 -3.83 15.94
C ARG A 19 -12.75 -2.50 15.55
N VAL A 20 -12.97 -2.09 14.31
CA VAL A 20 -12.40 -0.88 13.71
C VAL A 20 -13.52 0.00 13.16
N VAL A 21 -13.52 1.26 13.51
CA VAL A 21 -14.35 2.29 12.88
C VAL A 21 -13.49 3.01 11.84
N GLU A 22 -13.94 3.06 10.59
CA GLU A 22 -13.33 3.85 9.53
C GLU A 22 -14.27 4.99 9.15
N LEU A 23 -13.85 6.23 9.31
CA LEU A 23 -14.57 7.36 8.71
C LEU A 23 -14.22 7.40 7.22
N ALA A 24 -15.21 7.25 6.36
CA ALA A 24 -15.01 7.06 4.93
C ALA A 24 -14.19 8.19 4.29
N GLY A 25 -13.20 7.81 3.51
CA GLY A 25 -12.27 8.70 2.82
C GLY A 25 -11.82 8.12 1.48
N ILE A 26 -10.68 8.61 1.00
CA ILE A 26 -9.99 8.13 -0.22
C ILE A 26 -8.52 7.85 0.07
N GLY A 27 -7.88 7.05 -0.78
CA GLY A 27 -6.43 6.80 -0.75
C GLY A 27 -5.99 5.97 0.46
N PRO A 28 -5.08 6.49 1.30
CA PRO A 28 -4.36 5.68 2.28
C PRO A 28 -5.22 5.14 3.43
N GLY A 29 -6.22 5.89 3.91
CA GLY A 29 -7.11 5.43 4.98
C GLY A 29 -7.88 4.15 4.62
N PRO A 30 -8.63 4.13 3.52
CA PRO A 30 -9.33 2.94 3.03
C PRO A 30 -8.42 1.75 2.79
N PHE A 31 -7.22 1.93 2.27
CA PHE A 31 -6.28 0.84 2.08
C PHE A 31 -5.78 0.27 3.41
N ALA A 32 -5.45 1.11 4.39
CA ALA A 32 -5.08 0.68 5.73
C ALA A 32 -6.21 -0.12 6.41
N ALA A 33 -7.44 0.37 6.33
CA ALA A 33 -8.62 -0.31 6.86
C ALA A 33 -8.89 -1.66 6.15
N MET A 34 -8.67 -1.73 4.82
CA MET A 34 -8.74 -3.00 4.06
C MET A 34 -7.72 -4.02 4.57
N LEU A 35 -6.47 -3.61 4.82
CA LEU A 35 -5.45 -4.52 5.36
C LEU A 35 -5.88 -5.09 6.71
N LEU A 36 -6.41 -4.27 7.61
CA LEU A 36 -6.93 -4.76 8.90
C LEU A 36 -8.13 -5.71 8.72
N ALA A 37 -9.02 -5.39 7.79
CA ALA A 37 -10.16 -6.25 7.46
C ALA A 37 -9.73 -7.58 6.86
N ASP A 38 -8.77 -7.60 5.94
CA ASP A 38 -8.21 -8.82 5.35
C ASP A 38 -7.55 -9.71 6.39
N LEU A 39 -6.97 -9.12 7.45
CA LEU A 39 -6.39 -9.82 8.59
C LEU A 39 -7.42 -10.24 9.65
N GLY A 40 -8.70 -10.05 9.41
CA GLY A 40 -9.76 -10.58 10.25
C GLY A 40 -10.45 -9.59 11.18
N ALA A 41 -10.03 -8.33 11.21
CA ALA A 41 -10.75 -7.30 11.96
C ALA A 41 -12.19 -7.11 11.43
N ASP A 42 -13.09 -6.77 12.32
CA ASP A 42 -14.44 -6.34 11.98
C ASP A 42 -14.44 -4.82 11.75
N VAL A 43 -14.31 -4.44 10.48
CA VAL A 43 -14.21 -3.03 10.07
C VAL A 43 -15.58 -2.51 9.66
N VAL A 44 -16.03 -1.46 10.36
CA VAL A 44 -17.24 -0.71 10.03
C VAL A 44 -16.85 0.63 9.42
N ARG A 45 -17.14 0.78 8.13
CA ARG A 45 -16.97 2.03 7.40
C ARG A 45 -18.21 2.91 7.58
N VAL A 46 -17.99 4.12 8.07
CA VAL A 46 -19.01 5.14 8.23
C VAL A 46 -19.08 5.99 6.97
N ASP A 47 -20.06 5.72 6.12
CA ASP A 47 -20.33 6.48 4.91
C ASP A 47 -21.24 7.67 5.19
N ARG A 48 -21.08 8.73 4.42
CA ARG A 48 -21.97 9.89 4.42
C ARG A 48 -23.09 9.72 3.40
N PRO A 49 -24.26 10.36 3.58
CA PRO A 49 -25.28 10.46 2.54
C PRO A 49 -24.73 11.13 1.26
N GLY A 50 -25.16 10.66 0.11
CA GLY A 50 -24.78 11.16 -1.22
C GLY A 50 -23.73 10.33 -1.92
N ALA A 51 -23.20 10.84 -3.05
CA ALA A 51 -22.20 10.13 -3.83
C ALA A 51 -20.85 10.05 -3.08
N GLY A 52 -20.18 8.91 -3.21
CA GLY A 52 -18.81 8.74 -2.72
C GLY A 52 -17.81 9.65 -3.44
N PRO A 53 -16.59 9.78 -2.91
CA PRO A 53 -15.56 10.64 -3.49
C PRO A 53 -15.04 10.16 -4.85
N LEU A 54 -15.12 8.87 -5.13
CA LEU A 54 -14.79 8.27 -6.42
C LEU A 54 -16.09 7.87 -7.13
N SER A 55 -16.22 8.29 -8.39
CA SER A 55 -17.39 7.97 -9.23
C SER A 55 -17.29 6.57 -9.84
N ILE A 56 -16.97 5.56 -9.03
CA ILE A 56 -16.95 4.15 -9.42
C ILE A 56 -18.06 3.39 -8.71
N GLU A 57 -18.57 2.35 -9.35
CA GLU A 57 -19.52 1.47 -8.70
C GLU A 57 -18.87 0.80 -7.48
N PRO A 58 -19.60 0.69 -6.33
CA PRO A 58 -19.04 0.11 -5.10
C PRO A 58 -18.40 -1.26 -5.28
N ALA A 59 -18.92 -2.09 -6.19
CA ALA A 59 -18.38 -3.42 -6.47
C ALA A 59 -16.92 -3.41 -6.97
N TYR A 60 -16.47 -2.32 -7.58
CA TYR A 60 -15.10 -2.16 -8.10
C TYR A 60 -14.18 -1.41 -7.13
N ASP A 61 -14.70 -0.87 -6.03
CA ASP A 61 -13.88 -0.24 -4.99
C ASP A 61 -13.28 -1.30 -4.05
N VAL A 62 -12.31 -2.04 -4.58
CA VAL A 62 -11.67 -3.19 -3.93
C VAL A 62 -11.07 -2.82 -2.57
N THR A 63 -10.69 -1.57 -2.34
CA THR A 63 -10.18 -1.10 -1.04
C THR A 63 -11.23 -1.14 0.07
N ASN A 64 -12.50 -1.36 -0.28
CA ASN A 64 -13.62 -1.52 0.65
C ASN A 64 -14.06 -2.97 0.86
N ARG A 65 -13.34 -3.95 0.31
CA ARG A 65 -13.60 -5.38 0.57
C ARG A 65 -13.45 -5.73 2.05
N ASN A 66 -14.13 -6.76 2.49
CA ASN A 66 -14.14 -7.26 3.87
C ASN A 66 -14.70 -6.28 4.91
N LYS A 67 -15.16 -5.10 4.51
CA LYS A 67 -15.74 -4.09 5.40
C LYS A 67 -17.27 -4.15 5.38
N ARG A 68 -17.88 -3.72 6.48
CA ARG A 68 -19.31 -3.42 6.57
C ARG A 68 -19.50 -1.91 6.43
N SER A 69 -20.62 -1.49 5.88
CA SER A 69 -20.93 -0.07 5.68
C SER A 69 -22.17 0.36 6.47
N VAL A 70 -22.03 1.48 7.19
CA VAL A 70 -23.14 2.19 7.83
C VAL A 70 -23.28 3.59 7.26
N LEU A 71 -24.49 4.10 7.17
CA LEU A 71 -24.77 5.44 6.68
C LEU A 71 -25.02 6.38 7.86
N VAL A 72 -24.16 7.41 8.02
CA VAL A 72 -24.31 8.42 9.08
C VAL A 72 -24.06 9.81 8.51
N ASP A 73 -24.97 10.73 8.74
CA ASP A 73 -24.76 12.16 8.49
C ASP A 73 -24.12 12.82 9.72
N LEU A 74 -22.81 13.00 9.73
CA LEU A 74 -22.09 13.66 10.81
C LEU A 74 -22.47 15.14 10.99
N LYS A 75 -23.22 15.74 10.05
CA LYS A 75 -23.72 17.10 10.17
C LYS A 75 -25.10 17.16 10.82
N SER A 76 -25.78 16.02 10.96
CA SER A 76 -27.04 15.95 11.71
C SER A 76 -26.79 16.04 13.22
N PRO A 77 -27.77 16.48 14.03
CA PRO A 77 -27.63 16.51 15.48
C PRO A 77 -27.30 15.16 16.11
N GLU A 78 -27.77 14.07 15.53
CA GLU A 78 -27.60 12.70 16.03
C GLU A 78 -26.31 12.04 15.54
N GLY A 79 -25.78 12.47 14.38
CA GLY A 79 -24.68 11.82 13.70
C GLY A 79 -23.43 11.60 14.54
N PRO A 80 -22.91 12.61 15.23
CA PRO A 80 -21.76 12.42 16.13
C PRO A 80 -22.03 11.37 17.22
N GLY A 81 -23.22 11.38 17.82
CA GLY A 81 -23.63 10.41 18.83
C GLY A 81 -23.67 8.97 18.30
N GLN A 82 -24.08 8.76 17.06
CA GLN A 82 -24.09 7.46 16.41
C GLN A 82 -22.67 6.92 16.24
N VAL A 83 -21.72 7.74 15.77
CA VAL A 83 -20.32 7.36 15.64
C VAL A 83 -19.67 7.12 17.00
N LEU A 84 -19.92 7.96 17.99
CA LEU A 84 -19.42 7.77 19.35
C LEU A 84 -19.95 6.46 19.97
N GLY A 85 -21.17 6.05 19.64
CA GLY A 85 -21.70 4.75 20.02
C GLY A 85 -20.93 3.56 19.41
N LEU A 86 -20.44 3.68 18.17
CA LEU A 86 -19.53 2.72 17.58
C LEU A 86 -18.15 2.73 18.28
N VAL A 87 -17.64 3.92 18.57
CA VAL A 87 -16.35 4.12 19.26
C VAL A 87 -16.30 3.43 20.62
N GLU A 88 -17.38 3.42 21.38
CA GLU A 88 -17.47 2.72 22.67
C GLU A 88 -17.22 1.21 22.55
N ARG A 89 -17.42 0.64 21.36
CA ARG A 89 -17.29 -0.79 21.07
C ARG A 89 -16.05 -1.13 20.27
N ALA A 90 -15.30 -0.13 19.80
CA ALA A 90 -14.15 -0.28 18.92
C ALA A 90 -12.82 -0.27 19.69
N GLN A 91 -11.82 -0.91 19.15
CA GLN A 91 -10.43 -0.78 19.58
C GLN A 91 -9.67 0.25 18.76
N LEU A 92 -10.03 0.40 17.48
CA LEU A 92 -9.35 1.31 16.55
C LEU A 92 -10.37 2.23 15.87
N LEU A 93 -9.97 3.47 15.64
CA LEU A 93 -10.64 4.37 14.70
C LEU A 93 -9.64 4.87 13.69
N ILE A 94 -10.04 4.99 12.43
CA ILE A 94 -9.26 5.58 11.34
C ILE A 94 -10.04 6.74 10.74
N GLU A 95 -9.40 7.89 10.63
CA GLU A 95 -9.92 9.04 9.87
C GLU A 95 -8.84 9.64 8.97
N GLY A 96 -9.27 10.29 7.88
CA GLY A 96 -8.39 10.93 6.90
C GLY A 96 -8.81 12.37 6.60
N TYR A 97 -9.41 13.08 7.57
CA TYR A 97 -9.79 14.48 7.41
C TYR A 97 -8.59 15.40 7.62
N ARG A 98 -8.68 16.62 7.09
CA ARG A 98 -7.73 17.67 7.42
C ARG A 98 -7.82 18.02 8.92
N PRO A 99 -6.72 18.47 9.55
CA PRO A 99 -6.72 18.85 10.96
C PRO A 99 -7.88 19.77 11.36
N GLY A 100 -8.50 19.46 12.48
CA GLY A 100 -9.65 20.21 13.03
C GLY A 100 -11.01 19.87 12.41
N VAL A 101 -11.09 19.03 11.36
CA VAL A 101 -12.38 18.66 10.77
C VAL A 101 -13.12 17.65 11.63
N ALA A 102 -12.45 16.60 12.08
CA ALA A 102 -13.04 15.60 12.96
C ALA A 102 -13.53 16.24 14.29
N GLU A 103 -12.77 17.17 14.83
CA GLU A 103 -13.11 17.93 16.02
C GLU A 103 -14.40 18.75 15.81
N ARG A 104 -14.50 19.50 14.71
CA ARG A 104 -15.73 20.27 14.37
C ARG A 104 -16.94 19.37 14.13
N LEU A 105 -16.72 18.15 13.70
CA LEU A 105 -17.77 17.14 13.52
C LEU A 105 -18.13 16.40 14.82
N GLY A 106 -17.49 16.72 15.95
CA GLY A 106 -17.76 16.10 17.25
C GLY A 106 -17.26 14.66 17.40
N VAL A 107 -16.35 14.23 16.52
CA VAL A 107 -15.75 12.87 16.50
C VAL A 107 -14.21 12.93 16.51
N GLY A 108 -13.65 14.04 16.96
CA GLY A 108 -12.20 14.21 17.16
C GLY A 108 -11.67 13.36 18.31
N PRO A 109 -10.32 13.31 18.49
CA PRO A 109 -9.66 12.45 19.47
C PRO A 109 -10.21 12.63 20.89
N ASP A 110 -10.35 13.87 21.36
CA ASP A 110 -10.81 14.15 22.74
C ASP A 110 -12.20 13.59 23.00
N ALA A 111 -13.14 13.78 22.06
CA ALA A 111 -14.50 13.27 22.18
C ALA A 111 -14.53 11.73 22.16
N CYS A 112 -13.71 11.12 21.30
CA CYS A 112 -13.64 9.65 21.17
C CYS A 112 -12.96 9.01 22.40
N LEU A 113 -11.83 9.55 22.86
CA LEU A 113 -11.10 9.05 24.03
C LEU A 113 -11.87 9.28 25.34
N ALA A 114 -12.67 10.34 25.46
CA ALA A 114 -13.58 10.52 26.58
C ALA A 114 -14.65 9.42 26.66
N ARG A 115 -15.07 8.85 25.52
CA ARG A 115 -16.05 7.75 25.45
C ARG A 115 -15.38 6.39 25.60
N ASN A 116 -14.18 6.23 25.09
CA ASN A 116 -13.41 5.00 25.15
C ASN A 116 -11.92 5.31 25.39
N PRO A 117 -11.47 5.36 26.64
CA PRO A 117 -10.08 5.68 26.99
C PRO A 117 -9.05 4.68 26.44
N ALA A 118 -9.47 3.47 26.06
CA ALA A 118 -8.61 2.46 25.48
C ALA A 118 -8.57 2.50 23.93
N LEU A 119 -9.28 3.43 23.30
CA LEU A 119 -9.32 3.57 21.85
C LEU A 119 -7.96 3.99 21.30
N VAL A 120 -7.52 3.36 20.23
CA VAL A 120 -6.43 3.89 19.39
C VAL A 120 -7.03 4.68 18.24
N TYR A 121 -6.72 5.97 18.18
CA TYR A 121 -7.25 6.90 17.19
C TYR A 121 -6.21 7.20 16.11
N GLY A 122 -6.37 6.61 14.91
CA GLY A 122 -5.47 6.79 13.77
C GLY A 122 -5.87 7.98 12.90
N ARG A 123 -4.95 8.93 12.73
CA ARG A 123 -5.10 10.11 11.86
C ARG A 123 -4.21 9.94 10.64
N MET A 124 -4.83 9.78 9.47
CA MET A 124 -4.14 9.62 8.19
C MET A 124 -4.18 10.93 7.41
N THR A 125 -3.06 11.61 7.30
CA THR A 125 -2.96 12.87 6.56
C THR A 125 -1.78 12.87 5.60
N GLY A 126 -1.76 13.82 4.66
CA GLY A 126 -0.61 13.99 3.78
C GLY A 126 0.54 14.74 4.45
N TRP A 127 0.21 15.81 5.23
CA TRP A 127 1.18 16.74 5.78
C TRP A 127 1.41 16.62 7.29
N GLY A 128 0.68 15.76 8.00
CA GLY A 128 0.67 15.70 9.46
C GLY A 128 -0.36 16.63 10.09
N GLN A 129 -0.47 16.55 11.43
CA GLN A 129 -1.40 17.38 12.21
C GLN A 129 -0.84 18.78 12.46
N ASP A 130 0.48 18.94 12.42
CA ASP A 130 1.21 20.16 12.72
C ASP A 130 2.02 20.65 11.51
N GLY A 131 2.60 21.84 11.64
CA GLY A 131 3.44 22.46 10.63
C GLY A 131 2.70 23.33 9.62
N PRO A 132 3.44 24.10 8.81
CA PRO A 132 2.87 25.16 7.98
C PRO A 132 1.98 24.65 6.83
N LEU A 133 2.06 23.38 6.48
CA LEU A 133 1.28 22.75 5.41
C LEU A 133 0.09 21.93 5.94
N ALA A 134 -0.04 21.70 7.24
CA ALA A 134 -1.03 20.79 7.83
C ALA A 134 -2.47 21.07 7.36
N ALA A 135 -2.87 22.32 7.22
CA ALA A 135 -4.20 22.71 6.73
C ALA A 135 -4.35 22.74 5.20
N ARG A 136 -3.27 22.54 4.44
CA ARG A 136 -3.30 22.64 2.97
C ARG A 136 -3.82 21.36 2.33
N ALA A 137 -4.43 21.52 1.15
CA ALA A 137 -4.74 20.41 0.27
C ALA A 137 -3.45 19.82 -0.31
N GLY A 138 -3.46 18.53 -0.56
CA GLY A 138 -2.37 17.83 -1.25
C GLY A 138 -2.81 16.44 -1.66
N HIS A 139 -2.00 15.80 -2.47
CA HIS A 139 -2.14 14.42 -2.91
C HIS A 139 -0.76 13.76 -2.95
N ASP A 140 -0.71 12.44 -3.11
CA ASP A 140 0.48 11.59 -3.11
C ASP A 140 1.71 12.22 -3.76
N ILE A 141 1.55 12.68 -5.01
CA ILE A 141 2.65 13.28 -5.78
C ILE A 141 3.26 14.50 -5.09
N GLY A 142 2.45 15.32 -4.40
CA GLY A 142 2.92 16.49 -3.67
C GLY A 142 3.67 16.11 -2.40
N TYR A 143 3.19 15.09 -1.68
CA TYR A 143 3.82 14.59 -0.45
C TYR A 143 5.17 13.95 -0.76
N THR A 144 5.23 13.08 -1.77
CA THR A 144 6.46 12.41 -2.21
C THR A 144 7.46 13.38 -2.83
N ALA A 145 7.00 14.44 -3.52
CA ALA A 145 7.85 15.49 -4.06
C ALA A 145 8.56 16.25 -2.93
N LEU A 146 7.81 16.66 -1.90
CA LEU A 146 8.37 17.42 -0.80
C LEU A 146 9.26 16.56 0.12
N ALA A 147 8.91 15.28 0.30
CA ALA A 147 9.72 14.31 1.04
C ALA A 147 11.06 13.95 0.32
N GLY A 148 11.25 14.39 -0.92
CA GLY A 148 12.45 14.08 -1.73
C GLY A 148 12.39 12.73 -2.44
N THR A 149 11.43 11.86 -2.13
CA THR A 149 11.33 10.50 -2.69
C THR A 149 11.00 10.49 -4.18
N LEU A 150 10.12 11.38 -4.64
CA LEU A 150 9.79 11.50 -6.07
C LEU A 150 11.02 11.90 -6.88
N GLY A 151 11.86 12.80 -6.34
CA GLY A 151 13.05 13.31 -7.01
C GLY A 151 14.09 12.24 -7.37
N MET A 152 14.06 11.10 -6.68
CA MET A 152 15.00 9.99 -6.86
C MET A 152 14.57 8.97 -7.94
N ILE A 153 13.34 9.07 -8.48
CA ILE A 153 12.76 8.06 -9.36
C ILE A 153 12.70 8.60 -10.79
N GLY A 154 13.18 7.80 -11.75
CA GLY A 154 13.08 8.09 -13.19
C GLY A 154 14.42 8.28 -13.88
N ASP A 155 14.33 8.67 -15.15
CA ASP A 155 15.48 8.92 -16.01
C ASP A 155 16.30 10.11 -15.50
N PRO A 156 17.67 10.04 -15.53
CA PRO A 156 18.54 11.12 -15.08
C PRO A 156 18.32 12.44 -15.86
N ASP A 157 17.98 12.35 -17.14
CA ASP A 157 17.85 13.49 -18.04
C ASP A 157 16.39 13.93 -18.27
N GLY A 158 15.43 13.15 -17.76
CA GLY A 158 14.00 13.42 -17.83
C GLY A 158 13.40 14.02 -16.53
N PRO A 159 12.11 14.31 -16.50
CA PRO A 159 11.41 14.63 -15.26
C PRO A 159 11.36 13.37 -14.35
N PRO A 160 11.19 13.54 -13.02
CA PRO A 160 10.91 12.42 -12.13
C PRO A 160 9.72 11.60 -12.61
N ALA A 161 9.83 10.28 -12.52
CA ALA A 161 8.74 9.36 -12.87
C ALA A 161 7.76 9.19 -11.69
N ILE A 162 6.47 9.26 -11.97
CA ILE A 162 5.41 9.13 -10.96
C ILE A 162 5.17 7.64 -10.68
N PRO A 163 5.41 7.14 -9.45
CA PRO A 163 5.21 5.72 -9.09
C PRO A 163 3.74 5.40 -8.77
N ALA A 164 2.78 5.99 -9.49
CA ALA A 164 1.36 6.04 -9.12
C ALA A 164 1.22 6.58 -7.69
N ASN A 165 0.27 6.07 -6.89
CA ASN A 165 0.16 6.41 -5.47
C ASN A 165 0.69 5.28 -4.55
N LEU A 166 1.59 4.44 -5.07
CA LEU A 166 2.10 3.27 -4.35
C LEU A 166 3.11 3.66 -3.28
N LEU A 167 3.97 4.65 -3.58
CA LEU A 167 5.06 5.05 -2.71
C LEU A 167 4.58 5.96 -1.56
N GLY A 168 3.79 6.97 -1.84
CA GLY A 168 3.29 7.90 -0.83
C GLY A 168 2.10 7.34 -0.08
N ASP A 169 0.93 7.31 -0.71
CA ASP A 169 -0.32 6.92 -0.06
C ASP A 169 -0.25 5.54 0.60
N TYR A 170 0.28 4.53 -0.12
CA TYR A 170 0.23 3.16 0.38
C TYR A 170 1.48 2.79 1.20
N ALA A 171 2.68 2.89 0.67
CA ALA A 171 3.88 2.52 1.41
C ALA A 171 4.17 3.51 2.55
N GLY A 172 4.25 4.81 2.28
CA GLY A 172 4.55 5.84 3.26
C GLY A 172 3.38 6.19 4.18
N GLY A 173 2.13 6.07 3.72
CA GLY A 173 0.93 6.38 4.48
C GLY A 173 0.30 5.17 5.14
N SER A 174 -0.38 4.33 4.36
CA SER A 174 -1.21 3.24 4.88
C SER A 174 -0.45 2.22 5.71
N LEU A 175 0.73 1.77 5.25
CA LEU A 175 1.50 0.77 5.99
C LEU A 175 2.03 1.35 7.31
N TYR A 176 2.47 2.60 7.33
CA TYR A 176 2.88 3.29 8.57
C TYR A 176 1.71 3.47 9.53
N LEU A 177 0.52 3.84 9.02
CA LEU A 177 -0.68 3.89 9.86
C LEU A 177 -0.98 2.52 10.46
N VAL A 178 -0.97 1.44 9.68
CA VAL A 178 -1.24 0.07 10.20
C VAL A 178 -0.21 -0.33 11.25
N VAL A 179 1.08 -0.07 11.02
CA VAL A 179 2.13 -0.34 12.02
C VAL A 179 1.87 0.45 13.30
N GLY A 180 1.58 1.74 13.20
CA GLY A 180 1.26 2.59 14.33
C GLY A 180 0.04 2.12 15.11
N LEU A 181 -1.05 1.77 14.40
CA LEU A 181 -2.28 1.27 15.00
C LEU A 181 -2.06 -0.06 15.75
N LEU A 182 -1.31 -1.00 15.17
CA LEU A 182 -1.04 -2.30 15.81
C LEU A 182 -0.11 -2.16 17.01
N ALA A 183 0.92 -1.30 16.94
CA ALA A 183 1.78 -1.00 18.07
C ALA A 183 1.00 -0.34 19.22
N ALA A 184 0.16 0.64 18.92
CA ALA A 184 -0.67 1.31 19.90
C ALA A 184 -1.78 0.40 20.46
N LEU A 185 -2.32 -0.51 19.65
CA LEU A 185 -3.28 -1.54 20.09
C LEU A 185 -2.64 -2.50 21.10
N HIS A 186 -1.39 -2.92 20.84
CA HIS A 186 -0.64 -3.73 21.79
C HIS A 186 -0.48 -2.98 23.13
N HIS A 187 -0.03 -1.73 23.09
CA HIS A 187 0.08 -0.89 24.28
C HIS A 187 -1.26 -0.74 25.02
N ALA A 188 -2.34 -0.45 24.30
CA ALA A 188 -3.68 -0.28 24.91
C ALA A 188 -4.19 -1.57 25.56
N ARG A 189 -3.90 -2.74 25.00
CA ARG A 189 -4.25 -4.03 25.63
C ARG A 189 -3.51 -4.31 26.93
N GLU A 190 -2.25 -3.90 27.02
CA GLU A 190 -1.42 -4.09 28.22
C GLU A 190 -1.74 -3.07 29.33
N THR A 191 -2.08 -1.84 28.94
CA THR A 191 -2.20 -0.71 29.92
C THR A 191 -3.64 -0.26 30.15
N GLY A 192 -4.57 -0.59 29.26
CA GLY A 192 -5.91 -0.02 29.24
C GLY A 192 -5.98 1.41 28.70
N ALA A 193 -4.87 1.99 28.26
CA ALA A 193 -4.78 3.37 27.76
C ALA A 193 -4.55 3.40 26.25
N GLY A 194 -5.51 3.96 25.52
CA GLY A 194 -5.41 4.27 24.10
C GLY A 194 -4.58 5.53 23.85
N GLN A 195 -4.40 5.85 22.57
CA GLN A 195 -3.66 7.04 22.16
C GLN A 195 -4.00 7.46 20.74
N VAL A 196 -3.59 8.67 20.36
CA VAL A 196 -3.62 9.14 18.98
C VAL A 196 -2.36 8.68 18.23
N VAL A 197 -2.54 8.19 17.03
CA VAL A 197 -1.47 7.88 16.07
C VAL A 197 -1.60 8.87 14.91
N ASP A 198 -0.68 9.81 14.81
CA ASP A 198 -0.55 10.70 13.65
C ASP A 198 0.35 10.02 12.61
N ALA A 199 -0.23 9.68 11.47
CA ALA A 199 0.46 9.05 10.35
C ALA A 199 0.40 9.96 9.14
N ALA A 200 1.49 10.69 8.90
CA ALA A 200 1.61 11.57 7.75
C ALA A 200 2.31 10.87 6.58
N VAL A 201 1.74 11.00 5.37
CA VAL A 201 2.36 10.43 4.16
C VAL A 201 3.78 10.98 3.96
N VAL A 202 3.99 12.28 4.20
CA VAL A 202 5.29 12.93 4.03
C VAL A 202 6.35 12.33 4.95
N ASP A 203 5.99 12.01 6.20
CA ASP A 203 6.91 11.44 7.18
C ASP A 203 7.29 9.99 6.82
N GLY A 204 6.29 9.18 6.50
CA GLY A 204 6.53 7.79 6.10
C GLY A 204 7.31 7.70 4.79
N ALA A 205 6.98 8.52 3.78
CA ALA A 205 7.75 8.59 2.53
C ALA A 205 9.20 8.98 2.80
N ALA A 206 9.45 9.99 3.64
CA ALA A 206 10.81 10.37 4.04
C ALA A 206 11.52 9.23 4.78
N HIS A 207 10.86 8.56 5.71
CA HIS A 207 11.43 7.47 6.50
C HIS A 207 11.86 6.27 5.65
N LEU A 208 11.17 5.98 4.53
CA LEU A 208 11.55 4.93 3.58
C LEU A 208 12.95 5.17 2.99
N THR A 209 13.46 6.39 2.98
CA THR A 209 14.79 6.74 2.45
C THR A 209 15.94 6.61 3.45
N SER A 210 15.71 6.10 4.67
CA SER A 210 16.69 6.05 5.76
C SER A 210 18.03 5.44 5.36
N MET A 211 18.03 4.34 4.58
CA MET A 211 19.26 3.74 4.07
C MET A 211 20.02 4.71 3.13
N LEU A 212 19.30 5.40 2.27
CA LEU A 212 19.88 6.30 1.28
C LEU A 212 20.52 7.53 1.94
N TRP A 213 19.95 8.04 3.03
CA TRP A 213 20.55 9.08 3.85
C TRP A 213 21.88 8.63 4.45
N GLY A 214 21.96 7.38 4.91
CA GLY A 214 23.23 6.80 5.38
C GLY A 214 24.28 6.69 4.27
N LEU A 215 23.88 6.25 3.08
CA LEU A 215 24.76 6.17 1.91
C LEU A 215 25.22 7.56 1.43
N LEU A 216 24.32 8.54 1.44
CA LEU A 216 24.63 9.93 1.09
C LEU A 216 25.69 10.51 2.06
N ALA A 217 25.49 10.33 3.37
CA ALA A 217 26.44 10.77 4.39
C ALA A 217 27.80 10.07 4.27
N ALA A 218 27.83 8.82 3.83
CA ALA A 218 29.05 8.04 3.58
C ALA A 218 29.72 8.36 2.21
N GLY A 219 29.18 9.27 1.41
CA GLY A 219 29.66 9.57 0.06
C GLY A 219 29.48 8.44 -0.95
N ARG A 220 28.57 7.50 -0.66
CA ARG A 220 28.24 6.31 -1.49
C ARG A 220 26.95 6.48 -2.28
N TRP A 221 26.28 7.62 -2.17
CA TRP A 221 25.09 8.03 -2.90
C TRP A 221 25.26 9.46 -3.38
N GLN A 222 24.95 9.74 -4.64
CA GLN A 222 24.87 11.08 -5.18
C GLN A 222 23.43 11.56 -5.10
N ASP A 223 23.19 12.80 -4.68
CA ASP A 223 21.86 13.43 -4.67
C ASP A 223 21.45 13.85 -6.10
N ARG A 224 21.42 12.84 -6.95
CA ARG A 224 21.00 12.90 -8.35
C ARG A 224 20.46 11.53 -8.74
N ARG A 225 19.28 11.48 -9.37
CA ARG A 225 18.68 10.22 -9.81
C ARG A 225 19.37 9.62 -11.02
N GLY A 226 19.25 8.29 -11.14
CA GLY A 226 19.71 7.53 -12.30
C GLY A 226 21.23 7.44 -12.45
N VAL A 227 22.00 7.72 -11.39
CA VAL A 227 23.47 7.66 -11.38
C VAL A 227 24.03 6.76 -10.27
N ASN A 228 23.17 6.24 -9.42
CA ASN A 228 23.54 5.42 -8.26
C ASN A 228 23.31 3.93 -8.52
N LEU A 229 23.68 3.11 -7.55
CA LEU A 229 23.59 1.65 -7.66
C LEU A 229 22.14 1.14 -7.80
N LEU A 230 21.18 1.74 -7.05
CA LEU A 230 19.82 1.21 -6.90
C LEU A 230 18.73 2.06 -7.59
N ASP A 231 19.12 3.07 -8.34
CA ASP A 231 18.19 3.99 -9.00
C ASP A 231 18.20 3.89 -10.53
N GLY A 232 18.79 2.82 -11.06
CA GLY A 232 18.95 2.60 -12.49
C GLY A 232 20.27 3.16 -13.04
N GLY A 233 21.14 3.78 -12.24
CA GLY A 233 22.47 4.24 -12.66
C GLY A 233 23.41 3.09 -12.99
N ALA A 234 23.45 2.05 -12.16
CA ALA A 234 24.25 0.86 -12.41
C ALA A 234 23.67 0.00 -13.55
N PRO A 235 24.45 -0.42 -14.54
CA PRO A 235 23.96 -1.27 -15.63
C PRO A 235 23.46 -2.64 -15.17
N CYS A 236 23.94 -3.16 -14.06
CA CYS A 236 23.50 -4.42 -13.45
C CYS A 236 22.24 -4.28 -12.58
N TYR A 237 21.72 -3.05 -12.43
CA TYR A 237 20.46 -2.76 -11.73
C TYR A 237 19.64 -1.74 -12.55
N ALA A 238 19.04 -2.23 -13.63
CA ALA A 238 18.36 -1.37 -14.59
C ALA A 238 17.29 -2.13 -15.38
N VAL A 239 16.49 -1.39 -16.15
CA VAL A 239 15.49 -1.94 -17.07
C VAL A 239 16.00 -1.78 -18.51
N TYR A 240 15.84 -2.84 -19.33
CA TYR A 240 16.27 -2.87 -20.72
C TYR A 240 15.13 -3.28 -21.64
N ALA A 241 15.12 -2.72 -22.85
CA ALA A 241 14.15 -3.08 -23.88
C ALA A 241 14.62 -4.32 -24.68
N ALA A 242 13.72 -5.25 -24.91
CA ALA A 242 13.85 -6.36 -25.87
C ALA A 242 13.52 -5.89 -27.30
N SER A 243 13.77 -6.75 -28.29
CA SER A 243 13.58 -6.41 -29.71
C SER A 243 12.13 -6.13 -30.10
N ASP A 244 11.17 -6.65 -29.35
CA ASP A 244 9.72 -6.49 -29.56
C ASP A 244 9.12 -5.34 -28.73
N GLY A 245 9.94 -4.56 -28.03
CA GLY A 245 9.51 -3.44 -27.17
C GLY A 245 9.07 -3.86 -25.77
N GLY A 246 9.08 -5.16 -25.43
CA GLY A 246 8.97 -5.65 -24.06
C GLY A 246 10.19 -5.24 -23.24
N HIS A 247 10.10 -5.34 -21.91
CA HIS A 247 11.16 -4.90 -21.01
C HIS A 247 11.58 -5.98 -20.03
N LEU A 248 12.87 -6.01 -19.70
CA LEU A 248 13.45 -6.88 -18.67
C LEU A 248 14.05 -6.01 -17.56
N ALA A 249 13.75 -6.39 -16.33
CA ALA A 249 14.39 -5.84 -15.14
C ALA A 249 15.61 -6.70 -14.78
N VAL A 250 16.76 -6.06 -14.65
CA VAL A 250 18.03 -6.71 -14.25
C VAL A 250 18.36 -6.22 -12.83
N GLY A 251 18.65 -7.17 -11.92
CA GLY A 251 19.03 -6.90 -10.53
C GLY A 251 20.24 -7.70 -10.07
N ALA A 252 21.20 -7.98 -10.97
CA ALA A 252 22.38 -8.82 -10.73
C ALA A 252 23.46 -8.06 -9.94
N LEU A 253 23.25 -7.86 -8.63
CA LEU A 253 24.12 -7.06 -7.78
C LEU A 253 25.34 -7.83 -7.25
N GLU A 254 25.15 -9.05 -6.80
CA GLU A 254 26.22 -9.88 -6.25
C GLU A 254 27.12 -10.42 -7.36
N PRO A 255 28.43 -10.57 -7.13
CA PRO A 255 29.37 -11.00 -8.16
C PRO A 255 29.02 -12.33 -8.83
N GLN A 256 28.49 -13.30 -8.08
CA GLN A 256 28.09 -14.60 -8.63
C GLN A 256 26.88 -14.48 -9.57
N PHE A 257 25.89 -13.71 -9.22
CA PHE A 257 24.69 -13.46 -10.05
C PHE A 257 25.05 -12.63 -11.29
N TYR A 258 25.93 -11.63 -11.13
CA TYR A 258 26.43 -10.86 -12.25
C TYR A 258 27.26 -11.73 -13.24
N ALA A 259 28.05 -12.66 -12.74
CA ALA A 259 28.82 -13.58 -13.60
C ALA A 259 27.87 -14.47 -14.43
N GLU A 260 26.81 -15.01 -13.82
CA GLU A 260 25.80 -15.79 -14.52
C GLU A 260 25.01 -14.94 -15.52
N PHE A 261 24.55 -13.76 -15.12
CA PHE A 261 23.91 -12.77 -15.99
C PHE A 261 24.78 -12.46 -17.22
N SER A 262 26.06 -12.11 -17.01
CA SER A 262 26.99 -11.73 -18.08
C SER A 262 27.15 -12.82 -19.10
N LYS A 263 27.26 -14.09 -18.64
CA LYS A 263 27.37 -15.28 -19.49
C LYS A 263 26.08 -15.47 -20.32
N LEU A 264 24.91 -15.42 -19.67
CA LEU A 264 23.62 -15.70 -20.30
C LEU A 264 23.21 -14.62 -21.29
N VAL A 265 23.44 -13.33 -20.95
CA VAL A 265 23.18 -12.22 -21.88
C VAL A 265 24.21 -12.18 -23.02
N GLY A 266 25.34 -12.87 -22.86
CA GLY A 266 26.40 -12.98 -23.84
C GLY A 266 27.28 -11.74 -23.93
N LEU A 267 27.72 -11.20 -22.78
CA LEU A 267 28.72 -10.13 -22.76
C LEU A 267 30.10 -10.67 -23.21
N GLU A 268 30.79 -9.85 -23.98
CA GLU A 268 32.14 -10.16 -24.42
C GLU A 268 33.13 -10.11 -23.24
N PRO A 269 34.24 -10.91 -23.30
CA PRO A 269 35.23 -10.93 -22.20
C PRO A 269 35.90 -9.57 -21.91
N ASP A 270 35.91 -8.64 -22.87
CA ASP A 270 36.46 -7.29 -22.76
C ASP A 270 35.45 -6.24 -22.24
N ALA A 271 34.23 -6.67 -21.91
CA ALA A 271 33.22 -5.80 -21.37
C ALA A 271 33.70 -5.13 -20.06
N PRO A 272 33.30 -3.86 -19.78
CA PRO A 272 33.62 -3.20 -18.53
C PRO A 272 33.19 -4.02 -17.31
N GLY A 273 33.95 -3.92 -16.23
CA GLY A 273 33.58 -4.55 -14.95
C GLY A 273 32.30 -3.97 -14.35
N GLN A 274 31.57 -4.78 -13.60
CA GLN A 274 30.30 -4.42 -12.93
C GLN A 274 30.37 -3.11 -12.15
N PHE A 275 31.47 -2.86 -11.44
CA PHE A 275 31.65 -1.68 -10.58
C PHE A 275 32.64 -0.65 -11.15
N ASP A 276 32.97 -0.76 -12.46
CA ASP A 276 33.76 0.26 -13.16
C ASP A 276 32.86 1.45 -13.53
N VAL A 277 32.54 2.26 -12.53
CA VAL A 277 31.58 3.37 -12.62
C VAL A 277 31.87 4.31 -13.79
N PRO A 278 33.12 4.72 -14.08
CA PRO A 278 33.42 5.56 -15.26
C PRO A 278 33.03 4.92 -16.58
N ARG A 279 32.97 3.59 -16.67
CA ARG A 279 32.61 2.85 -17.89
C ARG A 279 31.18 2.31 -17.89
N TRP A 280 30.35 2.67 -16.93
CA TRP A 280 28.93 2.26 -16.90
C TRP A 280 28.14 2.64 -18.15
N PRO A 281 28.35 3.82 -18.79
CA PRO A 281 27.66 4.12 -20.07
C PRO A 281 28.00 3.11 -21.18
N GLU A 282 29.25 2.69 -21.28
CA GLU A 282 29.69 1.65 -22.25
C GLU A 282 29.06 0.31 -21.94
N LEU A 283 29.13 -0.13 -20.66
CA LEU A 283 28.54 -1.41 -20.24
C LEU A 283 27.03 -1.43 -20.49
N ARG A 284 26.33 -0.35 -20.16
CA ARG A 284 24.90 -0.18 -20.44
C ARG A 284 24.59 -0.35 -21.92
N ALA A 285 25.34 0.32 -22.78
CA ALA A 285 25.14 0.22 -24.22
C ALA A 285 25.35 -1.21 -24.75
N ARG A 286 26.37 -1.93 -24.24
CA ARG A 286 26.62 -3.34 -24.60
C ARG A 286 25.47 -4.24 -24.14
N ILE A 287 24.99 -4.11 -22.89
CA ILE A 287 23.86 -4.88 -22.38
C ILE A 287 22.59 -4.59 -23.19
N ALA A 288 22.30 -3.30 -23.45
CA ALA A 288 21.14 -2.91 -24.25
C ALA A 288 21.18 -3.50 -25.67
N ALA A 289 22.35 -3.46 -26.33
CA ALA A 289 22.54 -4.06 -27.63
C ALA A 289 22.28 -5.58 -27.64
N ARG A 290 22.65 -6.27 -26.56
CA ARG A 290 22.37 -7.71 -26.41
C ARG A 290 20.87 -7.95 -26.24
N PHE A 291 20.19 -7.23 -25.34
CA PHE A 291 18.76 -7.39 -25.14
C PHE A 291 17.94 -7.08 -26.40
N ALA A 292 18.37 -6.14 -27.23
CA ALA A 292 17.73 -5.83 -28.50
C ALA A 292 17.81 -6.94 -29.57
N THR A 293 18.54 -8.04 -29.32
CA THR A 293 18.68 -9.15 -30.28
C THR A 293 17.59 -10.20 -30.23
N ARG A 294 16.78 -10.22 -29.17
CA ARG A 294 15.71 -11.22 -28.96
C ARG A 294 14.47 -10.57 -28.40
N THR A 295 13.33 -11.23 -28.56
CA THR A 295 12.05 -10.86 -27.96
C THR A 295 12.04 -11.05 -26.44
N LEU A 296 11.09 -10.43 -25.74
CA LEU A 296 10.89 -10.63 -24.30
C LEU A 296 10.68 -12.10 -23.95
N ALA A 297 9.87 -12.82 -24.72
CA ALA A 297 9.59 -14.24 -24.50
C ALA A 297 10.85 -15.11 -24.64
N GLU A 298 11.69 -14.86 -25.66
CA GLU A 298 12.95 -15.58 -25.85
C GLU A 298 13.93 -15.32 -24.70
N TRP A 299 14.04 -14.07 -24.24
CA TRP A 299 14.88 -13.75 -23.08
C TRP A 299 14.35 -14.34 -21.78
N THR A 300 13.04 -14.32 -21.56
CA THR A 300 12.42 -14.99 -20.40
C THR A 300 12.80 -16.47 -20.36
N THR A 301 12.81 -17.14 -21.52
CA THR A 301 13.25 -18.55 -21.61
C THR A 301 14.74 -18.73 -21.29
N VAL A 302 15.60 -17.77 -21.68
CA VAL A 302 17.05 -17.83 -21.38
C VAL A 302 17.34 -17.72 -19.89
N PHE A 303 16.57 -16.91 -19.18
CA PHE A 303 16.79 -16.66 -17.76
C PHE A 303 15.93 -17.54 -16.84
N ASP A 304 14.98 -18.29 -17.37
CA ASP A 304 14.13 -19.19 -16.58
C ASP A 304 14.96 -20.23 -15.82
N GLY A 305 14.73 -20.34 -14.52
CA GLY A 305 15.41 -21.29 -13.64
C GLY A 305 16.88 -20.97 -13.35
N THR A 306 17.33 -19.73 -13.57
CA THR A 306 18.69 -19.25 -13.28
C THR A 306 18.72 -18.27 -12.11
N ASP A 307 19.92 -18.03 -11.56
CA ASP A 307 20.15 -17.02 -10.51
C ASP A 307 20.69 -15.70 -11.10
N ALA A 308 20.48 -15.43 -12.39
CA ALA A 308 20.93 -14.22 -13.08
C ALA A 308 20.19 -12.94 -12.65
N CYS A 309 19.15 -13.03 -11.83
CA CYS A 309 18.32 -11.92 -11.34
C CYS A 309 17.74 -11.07 -12.49
N VAL A 310 17.16 -11.72 -13.49
CA VAL A 310 16.51 -11.06 -14.63
C VAL A 310 15.07 -11.54 -14.75
N GLU A 311 14.14 -10.59 -14.74
CA GLU A 311 12.72 -10.87 -14.80
C GLU A 311 12.01 -10.02 -15.87
N PRO A 312 10.97 -10.54 -16.53
CA PRO A 312 10.16 -9.74 -17.44
C PRO A 312 9.35 -8.68 -16.67
N VAL A 313 9.28 -7.47 -17.21
CA VAL A 313 8.39 -6.43 -16.71
C VAL A 313 6.98 -6.68 -17.25
N LEU A 314 6.10 -7.18 -16.40
CA LEU A 314 4.75 -7.59 -16.76
C LEU A 314 3.74 -6.46 -16.52
N SER A 315 2.70 -6.41 -17.35
CA SER A 315 1.48 -5.66 -17.05
C SER A 315 0.71 -6.30 -15.89
N MET A 316 -0.23 -5.58 -15.28
CA MET A 316 -1.08 -6.12 -14.21
C MET A 316 -1.86 -7.38 -14.63
N ARG A 317 -2.28 -7.45 -15.90
CA ARG A 317 -3.03 -8.61 -16.43
C ARG A 317 -2.11 -9.82 -16.63
N GLU A 318 -0.95 -9.61 -17.16
CA GLU A 318 0.06 -10.67 -17.35
C GLU A 318 0.55 -11.19 -16.00
N ALA A 319 0.80 -10.31 -15.04
CA ALA A 319 1.19 -10.69 -13.69
C ALA A 319 0.17 -11.63 -13.03
N ALA A 320 -1.12 -11.40 -13.21
CA ALA A 320 -2.16 -12.27 -12.68
C ALA A 320 -2.14 -13.70 -13.29
N GLY A 321 -1.60 -13.86 -14.49
CA GLY A 321 -1.41 -15.14 -15.19
C GLY A 321 -0.03 -15.78 -15.00
N HIS A 322 0.93 -15.10 -14.39
CA HIS A 322 2.29 -15.60 -14.24
C HIS A 322 2.34 -16.89 -13.40
N PRO A 323 3.03 -17.97 -13.86
CA PRO A 323 3.00 -19.28 -13.20
C PRO A 323 3.35 -19.25 -11.71
N HIS A 324 4.41 -18.53 -11.34
CA HIS A 324 4.81 -18.38 -9.94
C HIS A 324 3.75 -17.67 -9.10
N LEU A 325 3.19 -16.57 -9.60
CA LEU A 325 2.17 -15.80 -8.89
C LEU A 325 0.83 -16.56 -8.81
N ALA A 326 0.50 -17.34 -9.84
CA ALA A 326 -0.65 -18.23 -9.84
C ALA A 326 -0.48 -19.38 -8.83
N ALA A 327 0.69 -20.04 -8.81
CA ALA A 327 1.00 -21.09 -7.84
C ALA A 327 0.98 -20.58 -6.40
N ARG A 328 1.41 -19.34 -6.17
CA ARG A 328 1.31 -18.68 -4.86
C ARG A 328 -0.11 -18.19 -4.54
N GLY A 329 -1.04 -18.15 -5.49
CA GLY A 329 -2.34 -17.52 -5.32
C GLY A 329 -2.20 -16.04 -4.93
N THR A 330 -1.28 -15.32 -5.59
CA THR A 330 -1.04 -13.88 -5.31
C THR A 330 -2.21 -13.02 -5.77
N TYR A 331 -2.92 -13.47 -6.79
CA TYR A 331 -4.16 -12.87 -7.28
C TYR A 331 -5.33 -13.83 -7.08
N THR A 332 -6.51 -13.26 -6.90
CA THR A 332 -7.77 -13.98 -6.74
C THR A 332 -8.87 -13.26 -7.51
N GLN A 333 -10.02 -13.90 -7.63
CA GLN A 333 -11.19 -13.33 -8.29
C GLN A 333 -12.39 -13.37 -7.35
N VAL A 334 -13.06 -12.24 -7.16
CA VAL A 334 -14.29 -12.11 -6.39
C VAL A 334 -15.31 -11.39 -7.25
N ASP A 335 -16.47 -12.00 -7.46
CA ASP A 335 -17.57 -11.46 -8.29
C ASP A 335 -17.12 -10.96 -9.67
N GLY A 336 -16.17 -11.68 -10.30
CA GLY A 336 -15.63 -11.34 -11.62
C GLY A 336 -14.49 -10.29 -11.58
N VAL A 337 -14.17 -9.71 -10.42
CA VAL A 337 -13.07 -8.74 -10.27
C VAL A 337 -11.79 -9.46 -9.86
N THR A 338 -10.79 -9.44 -10.74
CA THR A 338 -9.43 -9.91 -10.40
C THR A 338 -8.75 -8.89 -9.50
N GLN A 339 -8.19 -9.34 -8.38
CA GLN A 339 -7.59 -8.48 -7.38
C GLN A 339 -6.47 -9.22 -6.61
N PRO A 340 -5.52 -8.50 -5.98
CA PRO A 340 -4.53 -9.12 -5.12
C PRO A 340 -5.18 -9.83 -3.93
N ALA A 341 -4.70 -11.03 -3.61
CA ALA A 341 -5.10 -11.75 -2.41
C ALA A 341 -4.58 -11.05 -1.13
N PRO A 342 -5.16 -11.34 0.05
CA PRO A 342 -4.65 -10.82 1.32
C PRO A 342 -3.17 -11.11 1.54
N ALA A 343 -2.45 -10.11 2.04
CA ALA A 343 -1.05 -10.17 2.40
C ALA A 343 -0.82 -9.38 3.71
N PRO A 344 0.19 -9.78 4.56
CA PRO A 344 1.05 -10.96 4.43
C PRO A 344 0.32 -12.28 4.70
N ARG A 345 0.99 -13.42 4.44
CA ARG A 345 0.45 -14.75 4.71
C ARG A 345 0.87 -15.22 6.09
N PHE A 346 -0.09 -15.70 6.86
CA PHE A 346 0.13 -16.28 8.19
C PHE A 346 -0.03 -17.79 8.14
N SER A 347 0.87 -18.53 8.76
CA SER A 347 0.84 -20.00 8.78
C SER A 347 -0.31 -20.59 9.60
N ALA A 348 -0.69 -19.89 10.69
CA ALA A 348 -1.74 -20.34 11.61
C ALA A 348 -3.08 -19.63 11.40
N THR A 349 -3.05 -18.35 11.02
CA THR A 349 -4.22 -17.47 10.91
C THR A 349 -4.23 -16.72 9.59
N PRO A 350 -4.38 -17.39 8.43
CA PRO A 350 -4.31 -16.75 7.14
C PRO A 350 -5.40 -15.68 6.97
N GLY A 351 -5.03 -14.55 6.35
CA GLY A 351 -5.99 -13.55 5.91
C GLY A 351 -6.93 -14.12 4.85
N THR A 352 -8.19 -13.69 4.85
CA THR A 352 -9.20 -14.22 3.93
C THR A 352 -10.08 -13.13 3.35
N LEU A 353 -10.57 -13.36 2.12
CA LEU A 353 -11.63 -12.56 1.53
C LEU A 353 -12.98 -13.13 1.96
N ARG A 354 -13.71 -12.38 2.79
CA ARG A 354 -14.97 -12.81 3.41
C ARG A 354 -16.19 -12.20 2.72
N ARG A 355 -16.06 -10.99 2.20
CA ARG A 355 -17.15 -10.28 1.51
C ARG A 355 -16.62 -9.29 0.47
N PRO A 356 -17.37 -9.07 -0.62
CA PRO A 356 -17.08 -7.99 -1.56
C PRO A 356 -17.28 -6.61 -0.91
N PRO A 357 -16.89 -5.52 -1.60
CA PRO A 357 -17.18 -4.16 -1.15
C PRO A 357 -18.67 -3.91 -0.95
N ALA A 358 -19.05 -3.40 0.21
CA ALA A 358 -20.44 -3.09 0.53
C ALA A 358 -20.88 -1.76 -0.10
N ARG A 359 -22.16 -1.67 -0.49
CA ARG A 359 -22.78 -0.39 -0.82
C ARG A 359 -22.90 0.49 0.43
N PRO A 360 -22.81 1.83 0.30
CA PRO A 360 -23.00 2.72 1.44
C PRO A 360 -24.30 2.42 2.21
N GLY A 361 -24.17 2.20 3.53
CA GLY A 361 -25.28 1.94 4.44
C GLY A 361 -25.88 0.54 4.38
N ALA A 362 -25.39 -0.35 3.53
CA ALA A 362 -26.00 -1.68 3.32
C ALA A 362 -26.06 -2.54 4.60
N ASP A 363 -25.14 -2.33 5.53
CA ASP A 363 -25.02 -3.15 6.73
C ASP A 363 -25.50 -2.43 8.01
N THR A 364 -26.15 -1.26 7.90
CA THR A 364 -26.49 -0.41 9.05
C THR A 364 -27.28 -1.17 10.13
N ALA A 365 -28.32 -1.90 9.75
CA ALA A 365 -29.14 -2.66 10.68
C ALA A 365 -28.40 -3.86 11.31
N GLU A 366 -27.54 -4.52 10.52
CA GLU A 366 -26.69 -5.63 10.98
C GLU A 366 -25.68 -5.12 12.02
N VAL A 367 -24.97 -4.02 11.73
CA VAL A 367 -24.00 -3.42 12.64
C VAL A 367 -24.66 -2.90 13.91
N ALA A 368 -25.82 -2.24 13.80
CA ALA A 368 -26.58 -1.75 14.95
C ALA A 368 -26.87 -2.88 15.97
N ARG A 369 -27.28 -4.04 15.46
CA ARG A 369 -27.55 -5.23 16.27
C ARG A 369 -26.27 -5.84 16.83
N ASP A 370 -25.28 -6.11 15.98
CA ASP A 370 -24.10 -6.91 16.34
C ASP A 370 -23.12 -6.14 17.25
N TRP A 371 -23.07 -4.82 17.10
CA TRP A 371 -22.27 -3.97 17.96
C TRP A 371 -23.05 -3.41 19.15
N GLY A 372 -24.37 -3.63 19.21
CA GLY A 372 -25.22 -3.12 20.27
C GLY A 372 -25.30 -1.58 20.26
N VAL A 373 -25.46 -0.97 19.08
CA VAL A 373 -25.57 0.48 18.88
C VAL A 373 -26.95 0.83 18.29
N PRO A 374 -28.02 0.85 19.11
CA PRO A 374 -29.39 1.08 18.64
C PRO A 374 -29.60 2.41 17.94
N ALA A 375 -28.76 3.42 18.27
CA ALA A 375 -28.84 4.74 17.66
C ALA A 375 -28.56 4.75 16.14
N LEU A 376 -27.95 3.68 15.59
CA LEU A 376 -27.75 3.48 14.15
C LEU A 376 -29.00 2.97 13.44
N ALA A 377 -29.93 2.36 14.14
CA ALA A 377 -31.14 1.83 13.50
C ALA A 377 -31.95 2.96 12.85
N PRO A 378 -32.45 2.78 11.61
CA PRO A 378 -33.35 3.75 11.01
C PRO A 378 -34.58 3.93 11.91
N ARG A 379 -34.95 5.21 12.15
CA ARG A 379 -36.19 5.53 12.86
C ARG A 379 -37.39 5.26 11.99
#